data_e70219fae1fbc422602738725e20d6cf
#
_entry.id   e70219fae1fbc422602738725e20d6cf
#
_cell.length_a   1.000
_cell.length_b   1.000
_cell.length_c   1.000
_cell.angle_alpha   90.00
_cell.angle_beta   90.00
_cell.angle_gamma   90.00
#
_symmetry.space_group_name_H-M   'P 1'
#
loop_
_entity.id
_entity.type
_entity.pdbx_description
1 polymer ?
#
loop_
_entity_poly.entity_id
_entity_poly.type
_entity_poly.pdbx_seq_one_letter_code
_entity_poly.pdbx_strand_id
1 'polypeptide(L)' 'MIKNRVEVVKKARKTHQLNIIRSLQHRLEVARAKGDDSLVRQLEAEMKYFS' A
#
# COMPACT_ATOMS: atom_id res chain seq x y z
N MET A 1 7.54 -24.23 -18.79
CA MET A 1 8.13 -23.94 -17.47
C MET A 1 8.66 -22.52 -17.39
N ILE A 2 9.24 -22.04 -18.48
CA ILE A 2 9.70 -20.65 -18.54
C ILE A 2 8.54 -19.66 -18.52
N LYS A 3 7.35 -20.07 -18.95
CA LYS A 3 6.15 -19.25 -18.91
C LYS A 3 5.80 -18.75 -17.51
N ASN A 4 6.05 -19.57 -16.52
CA ASN A 4 5.68 -19.25 -15.15
C ASN A 4 6.50 -18.11 -14.54
N ARG A 5 7.66 -17.84 -15.12
CA ARG A 5 8.56 -16.82 -14.61
C ARG A 5 7.94 -15.42 -14.70
N VAL A 6 7.33 -15.13 -15.85
CA VAL A 6 6.69 -13.82 -16.06
C VAL A 6 5.44 -13.69 -15.19
N GLU A 7 4.66 -14.75 -15.06
CA GLU A 7 3.47 -14.76 -14.23
C GLU A 7 3.81 -14.59 -12.77
N VAL A 8 4.86 -15.24 -12.29
CA VAL A 8 5.31 -15.10 -10.89
C VAL A 8 5.71 -13.66 -10.59
N VAL A 9 6.43 -13.02 -11.51
CA VAL A 9 6.84 -11.62 -11.32
C VAL A 9 5.63 -10.70 -11.27
N LYS A 10 4.65 -10.90 -12.14
CA LYS A 10 3.42 -10.10 -12.15
C LYS A 10 2.64 -10.26 -10.85
N LYS A 11 2.49 -11.49 -10.37
CA LYS A 11 1.81 -11.77 -9.11
C LYS A 11 2.56 -11.14 -7.93
N ALA A 12 3.87 -11.24 -7.93
CA ALA A 12 4.69 -10.64 -6.89
C ALA A 12 4.50 -9.13 -6.81
N ARG A 13 4.44 -8.45 -7.95
CA ARG A 13 4.22 -7.00 -8.00
C ARG A 13 2.85 -6.62 -7.45
N LYS A 14 1.80 -7.34 -7.83
CA LYS A 14 0.45 -7.09 -7.32
C LYS A 14 0.38 -7.30 -5.81
N THR A 15 0.96 -8.38 -5.33
CA THR A 15 1.02 -8.69 -3.90
C THR A 15 1.76 -7.59 -3.15
N HIS A 16 2.88 -7.12 -3.70
CA HIS A 16 3.67 -6.06 -3.11
C HIS A 16 2.87 -4.76 -3.00
N GLN A 17 2.16 -4.38 -4.06
CA GLN A 17 1.30 -3.19 -4.05
C GLN A 17 0.19 -3.31 -3.02
N LEU A 18 -0.46 -4.47 -2.95
CA LEU A 18 -1.51 -4.71 -1.97
C LEU A 18 -0.98 -4.60 -0.54
N ASN A 19 0.21 -5.13 -0.30
CA ASN A 19 0.84 -5.03 1.01
C ASN A 19 1.13 -3.59 1.39
N ILE A 20 1.61 -2.78 0.45
CA ILE A 20 1.87 -1.36 0.68
C ILE A 20 0.56 -0.64 1.02
N ILE A 21 -0.49 -0.88 0.24
CA ILE A 21 -1.79 -0.25 0.47
C ILE A 21 -2.34 -0.62 1.84
N ARG A 22 -2.27 -1.88 2.22
CA ARG A 22 -2.72 -2.34 3.53
C ARG A 22 -1.94 -1.70 4.66
N SER A 23 -0.63 -1.59 4.51
CA SER A 23 0.22 -0.91 5.49
C SER A 23 -0.16 0.55 5.64
N LEU A 24 -0.40 1.24 4.53
CA LEU A 24 -0.82 2.63 4.55
C LEU A 24 -2.18 2.80 5.21
N GLN A 25 -3.12 1.92 4.91
CA GLN A 25 -4.43 1.94 5.53
C GLN A 25 -4.34 1.74 7.04
N HIS A 26 -3.51 0.80 7.47
CA HIS A 26 -3.31 0.54 8.89
C HIS A 26 -2.71 1.77 9.59
N ARG A 27 -1.70 2.37 8.98
CA ARG A 27 -1.07 3.58 9.52
C ARG A 27 -2.07 4.73 9.58
N LEU A 28 -2.92 4.83 8.57
CA LEU A 28 -3.94 5.86 8.53
C LEU A 28 -4.94 5.71 9.69
N GLU A 29 -5.37 4.48 9.94
CA GLU A 29 -6.26 4.21 11.07
C GLU A 29 -5.62 4.58 12.40
N VAL A 30 -4.36 4.21 12.58
CA VAL A 30 -3.61 4.54 13.80
C VAL A 30 -3.45 6.05 13.94
N ALA A 31 -3.12 6.75 12.85
CA ALA A 31 -2.97 8.20 12.86
C ALA A 31 -4.28 8.90 13.23
N ARG A 32 -5.39 8.42 12.70
CA ARG A 32 -6.72 8.96 13.03
C ARG A 32 -7.06 8.73 14.49
N ALA A 33 -6.76 7.56 15.00
CA ALA A 33 -7.00 7.22 16.39
C ALA A 33 -6.19 8.11 17.34
N LYS A 34 -4.98 8.49 16.92
CA LYS A 34 -4.13 9.38 17.70
C LYS A 34 -4.46 10.86 17.51
N GLY A 35 -5.27 11.18 16.52
CA GLY A 35 -5.58 12.57 16.18
C GLY A 35 -4.44 13.29 15.48
N ASP A 36 -3.57 12.55 14.80
CA ASP A 36 -2.42 13.13 14.08
C ASP A 36 -2.83 13.52 12.67
N ASP A 37 -3.41 14.71 12.54
CA ASP A 37 -3.93 15.20 11.26
C ASP A 37 -2.83 15.37 10.20
N SER A 38 -1.65 15.79 10.60
CA SER A 38 -0.53 15.94 9.67
C SER A 38 -0.16 14.60 9.03
N LEU A 39 -0.09 13.55 9.85
CA LEU A 39 0.23 12.21 9.38
C LEU A 39 -0.89 11.66 8.52
N VAL A 40 -2.15 11.91 8.89
CA VAL A 40 -3.31 11.51 8.10
C VAL A 40 -3.22 12.08 6.69
N ARG A 41 -2.94 13.38 6.56
CA ARG A 41 -2.81 14.05 5.27
C ARG A 41 -1.66 13.48 4.44
N GLN A 42 -0.54 13.21 5.09
CA GLN A 42 0.63 12.64 4.42
C GLN A 42 0.33 11.25 3.89
N LEU A 43 -0.31 10.40 4.69
CA LEU A 43 -0.67 9.05 4.28
C LEU A 43 -1.72 9.04 3.17
N GLU A 44 -2.68 9.94 3.24
CA GLU A 44 -3.68 10.07 2.17
C GLU A 44 -3.02 10.48 0.84
N ALA A 45 -2.05 11.39 0.89
CA ALA A 45 -1.30 11.79 -0.28
C ALA A 45 -0.51 10.61 -0.87
N GLU A 46 0.12 9.80 -0.01
CA GLU A 46 0.84 8.61 -0.44
C GLU A 46 -0.09 7.59 -1.08
N MET A 47 -1.29 7.41 -0.54
CA MET A 47 -2.27 6.48 -1.09
C MET A 47 -2.71 6.87 -2.50
N LYS A 48 -2.73 8.14 -2.84
CA LYS A 48 -3.08 8.60 -4.18
C LYS A 48 -2.11 8.09 -5.25
N TYR A 49 -0.86 7.85 -4.88
CA TYR A 49 0.12 7.31 -5.81
C TYR A 49 -0.17 5.88 -6.22
N PHE A 50 -0.91 5.13 -5.40
CA PHE A 50 -1.21 3.72 -5.64
C PHE A 50 -2.64 3.48 -6.14
N SER A 51 -3.43 4.50 -6.18
CA SER A 51 -4.79 4.42 -6.73
C SER A 51 -4.86 5.05 -8.13
#